data_a62a0804f268c750cc535ce28d9d9db2
#
_entry.id   a62a0804f268c750cc535ce28d9d9db2
#
_cell.length_a   1.000
_cell.length_b   1.000
_cell.length_c   1.000
_cell.angle_alpha   90.00
_cell.angle_beta   90.00
_cell.angle_gamma   90.00
#
_symmetry.space_group_name_H-M   'P 1'
#
loop_
_entity.id
_entity.type
_entity.pdbx_description
1 polymer ?
#
loop_
_entity_poly.entity_id
_entity_poly.type
_entity_poly.pdbx_seq_one_letter_code
_entity_poly.pdbx_strand_id
1 'polypeptide(L)'
;KDWPINKFFFTTICVFLFYTVYSFYIGSNTKKAIFMDLIIQMKPYLAFFCIYQMMPQFDENQKKTLKDLCLVLWCIFLPIGLYGFLDIRIFNRIMGHPSCYAAIVTALSLTYLYCGNYSKKEKTIFLIMLFVGIASGRSKFYGFYALSIFMVFYLGKIENLKFDFKNTTALLLLIAAMAFVAREKLDLYFVQGLSETESEEKDLLARFVLYATSFKLLADYVPFGTGLASFGTHASGVYYSNIYTKYGIDSVWGLSKSFNKFIADTYYPALAQFGIMGVILFFLFWVYIILKSIRNSQITQDSKLFTITCLIIGYLLIENIADASFTSNRGLFMMMFLGLVAANQKAEAKRIIQTTQIQGIKND
;
A
#
# COMPACT_ATOMS: atom_id res chain seq x y z
N LYS A 1 0.54 -24.52 -22.07
CA LYS A 1 1.43 -23.45 -21.58
C LYS A 1 1.96 -23.90 -20.25
N ASP A 2 3.24 -24.24 -20.16
CA ASP A 2 3.91 -24.51 -18.91
C ASP A 2 3.94 -23.21 -18.08
N TRP A 3 3.20 -23.19 -17.01
CA TRP A 3 3.18 -22.09 -16.08
C TRP A 3 4.19 -22.37 -14.97
N PRO A 4 5.45 -21.95 -15.09
CA PRO A 4 6.40 -22.14 -14.01
C PRO A 4 5.91 -21.32 -12.81
N ILE A 5 5.59 -22.00 -11.73
CA ILE A 5 5.23 -21.35 -10.47
C ILE A 5 6.40 -20.43 -10.08
N ASN A 6 6.12 -19.15 -9.92
CA ASN A 6 7.14 -18.20 -9.48
C ASN A 6 7.59 -18.62 -8.08
N LYS A 7 8.90 -18.86 -7.91
CA LYS A 7 9.49 -19.24 -6.60
C LYS A 7 9.09 -18.27 -5.48
N PHE A 8 9.02 -16.99 -5.79
CA PHE A 8 8.61 -15.97 -4.82
C PHE A 8 7.14 -16.12 -4.40
N PHE A 9 6.25 -16.44 -5.33
CA PHE A 9 4.84 -16.73 -5.02
C PHE A 9 4.73 -18.00 -4.15
N PHE A 10 5.44 -19.05 -4.52
CA PHE A 10 5.46 -20.28 -3.72
C PHE A 10 5.97 -20.04 -2.29
N THR A 11 7.07 -19.28 -2.14
CA THR A 11 7.57 -18.88 -0.82
C THR A 11 6.53 -18.12 -0.01
N THR A 12 5.81 -17.18 -0.64
CA THR A 12 4.74 -16.42 0.04
C THR A 12 3.62 -17.33 0.54
N ILE A 13 3.19 -18.30 -0.27
CA ILE A 13 2.19 -19.31 0.15
C ILE A 13 2.72 -20.12 1.33
N CYS A 14 3.96 -20.61 1.26
CA CYS A 14 4.57 -21.40 2.35
C CYS A 14 4.62 -20.60 3.67
N VAL A 15 4.93 -19.30 3.62
CA VAL A 15 4.92 -18.43 4.80
C VAL A 15 3.52 -18.36 5.41
N PHE A 16 2.47 -18.13 4.62
CA PHE A 16 1.10 -18.10 5.13
C PHE A 16 0.63 -19.46 5.66
N LEU A 17 1.01 -20.55 5.03
CA LEU A 17 0.73 -21.90 5.53
C LEU A 17 1.42 -22.14 6.88
N PHE A 18 2.69 -21.75 7.01
CA PHE A 18 3.41 -21.81 8.27
C PHE A 18 2.65 -21.04 9.38
N TYR A 19 2.27 -19.78 9.13
CA TYR A 19 1.53 -19.00 10.13
C TYR A 19 0.15 -19.58 10.43
N THR A 20 -0.49 -20.24 9.48
CA THR A 20 -1.76 -20.92 9.70
C THR A 20 -1.59 -22.11 10.65
N VAL A 21 -0.61 -22.98 10.39
CA VAL A 21 -0.28 -24.13 11.26
C VAL A 21 0.15 -23.65 12.65
N TYR A 22 1.02 -22.63 12.71
CA TYR A 22 1.46 -22.01 13.95
C TYR A 22 0.27 -21.47 14.76
N SER A 23 -0.67 -20.77 14.11
CA SER A 23 -1.85 -20.20 14.76
C SER A 23 -2.77 -21.27 15.34
N PHE A 24 -2.93 -22.41 14.65
CA PHE A 24 -3.66 -23.56 15.18
C PHE A 24 -2.94 -24.20 16.36
N TYR A 25 -1.63 -24.31 16.28
CA TYR A 25 -0.81 -24.89 17.35
C TYR A 25 -0.88 -24.10 18.64
N ILE A 26 -0.77 -22.78 18.57
CA ILE A 26 -0.84 -21.89 19.77
C ILE A 26 -2.27 -21.55 20.20
N GLY A 27 -3.29 -21.90 19.40
CA GLY A 27 -4.68 -21.55 19.68
C GLY A 27 -4.94 -20.04 19.66
N SER A 28 -4.38 -19.31 18.69
CA SER A 28 -4.43 -17.83 18.62
C SER A 28 -5.85 -17.27 18.64
N ASN A 29 -6.82 -17.97 18.04
CA ASN A 29 -8.26 -17.65 18.04
C ASN A 29 -9.05 -18.90 17.59
N THR A 30 -10.37 -18.75 17.38
CA THR A 30 -11.21 -19.81 16.84
C THR A 30 -10.76 -20.21 15.42
N LYS A 31 -10.98 -21.47 15.03
CA LYS A 31 -10.62 -21.96 13.70
C LYS A 31 -11.21 -21.09 12.58
N LYS A 32 -12.47 -20.64 12.73
CA LYS A 32 -13.14 -19.76 11.77
C LYS A 32 -12.43 -18.42 11.63
N ALA A 33 -12.00 -17.84 12.77
CA ALA A 33 -11.27 -16.57 12.78
C ALA A 33 -9.93 -16.69 12.06
N ILE A 34 -9.15 -17.76 12.32
CA ILE A 34 -7.86 -18.01 11.70
C ILE A 34 -8.00 -18.13 10.17
N PHE A 35 -8.97 -18.90 9.67
CA PHE A 35 -9.21 -19.00 8.23
C PHE A 35 -9.69 -17.69 7.61
N MET A 36 -10.57 -16.95 8.29
CA MET A 36 -11.01 -15.65 7.82
C MET A 36 -9.85 -14.68 7.69
N ASP A 37 -8.98 -14.61 8.69
CA ASP A 37 -7.83 -13.72 8.66
C ASP A 37 -6.80 -14.16 7.61
N LEU A 38 -6.55 -15.46 7.46
CA LEU A 38 -5.71 -16.00 6.40
C LEU A 38 -6.14 -15.50 5.02
N ILE A 39 -7.43 -15.61 4.69
CA ILE A 39 -7.97 -15.16 3.40
C ILE A 39 -7.77 -13.65 3.24
N ILE A 40 -8.06 -12.86 4.28
CA ILE A 40 -7.94 -11.41 4.24
C ILE A 40 -6.48 -10.99 4.04
N GLN A 41 -5.55 -11.60 4.77
CA GLN A 41 -4.12 -11.26 4.72
C GLN A 41 -3.45 -11.74 3.42
N MET A 42 -3.86 -12.89 2.87
CA MET A 42 -3.34 -13.40 1.61
C MET A 42 -3.87 -12.63 0.38
N LYS A 43 -5.07 -12.08 0.46
CA LYS A 43 -5.78 -11.46 -0.67
C LYS A 43 -4.91 -10.49 -1.50
N PRO A 44 -4.18 -9.52 -0.92
CA PRO A 44 -3.37 -8.57 -1.69
C PRO A 44 -2.19 -9.26 -2.40
N TYR A 45 -1.56 -10.24 -1.77
CA TYR A 45 -0.46 -10.99 -2.38
C TYR A 45 -0.94 -11.86 -3.55
N LEU A 46 -2.08 -12.54 -3.38
CA LEU A 46 -2.70 -13.31 -4.47
C LEU A 46 -3.05 -12.39 -5.65
N ALA A 47 -3.62 -11.22 -5.39
CA ALA A 47 -3.91 -10.23 -6.41
C ALA A 47 -2.67 -9.84 -7.22
N PHE A 48 -1.57 -9.52 -6.54
CA PHE A 48 -0.29 -9.23 -7.19
C PHE A 48 0.22 -10.39 -8.03
N PHE A 49 0.34 -11.58 -7.45
CA PHE A 49 0.96 -12.72 -8.12
C PHE A 49 0.11 -13.27 -9.25
N CYS A 50 -1.21 -13.29 -9.14
CA CYS A 50 -2.09 -13.72 -10.24
C CYS A 50 -1.87 -12.85 -11.47
N ILE A 51 -1.92 -11.53 -11.34
CA ILE A 51 -1.71 -10.62 -12.46
C ILE A 51 -0.27 -10.68 -12.97
N TYR A 52 0.70 -10.73 -12.05
CA TYR A 52 2.12 -10.85 -12.42
C TYR A 52 2.42 -12.11 -13.25
N GLN A 53 1.76 -13.24 -12.98
CA GLN A 53 1.93 -14.48 -13.73
C GLN A 53 1.14 -14.51 -15.05
N MET A 54 -0.07 -13.93 -15.06
CA MET A 54 -0.88 -13.83 -16.28
C MET A 54 -0.20 -12.95 -17.34
N MET A 55 0.61 -11.97 -16.92
CA MET A 55 1.31 -11.01 -17.78
C MET A 55 0.39 -10.38 -18.83
N PRO A 56 -0.75 -9.78 -18.46
CA PRO A 56 -1.61 -9.13 -19.43
C PRO A 56 -0.88 -8.00 -20.14
N GLN A 57 -1.01 -7.94 -21.46
CA GLN A 57 -0.44 -6.89 -22.30
C GLN A 57 -1.57 -6.14 -22.96
N PHE A 58 -1.52 -4.82 -22.92
CA PHE A 58 -2.44 -3.94 -23.63
C PHE A 58 -1.77 -3.42 -24.89
N ASP A 59 -2.49 -3.48 -26.02
CA ASP A 59 -2.07 -2.82 -27.23
C ASP A 59 -2.25 -1.29 -27.13
N GLU A 60 -1.71 -0.53 -28.08
CA GLU A 60 -1.74 0.94 -28.02
C GLU A 60 -3.17 1.51 -28.12
N ASN A 61 -4.08 0.81 -28.82
CA ASN A 61 -5.48 1.23 -28.89
C ASN A 61 -6.19 1.02 -27.56
N GLN A 62 -5.95 -0.12 -26.91
CA GLN A 62 -6.48 -0.40 -25.58
C GLN A 62 -5.95 0.59 -24.54
N LYS A 63 -4.65 0.91 -24.57
CA LYS A 63 -4.07 1.94 -23.69
C LYS A 63 -4.69 3.30 -23.94
N LYS A 64 -4.90 3.68 -25.21
CA LYS A 64 -5.57 4.94 -25.54
C LYS A 64 -6.99 4.98 -25.01
N THR A 65 -7.77 3.93 -25.22
CA THR A 65 -9.15 3.82 -24.72
C THR A 65 -9.21 3.89 -23.20
N LEU A 66 -8.31 3.18 -22.50
CA LEU A 66 -8.22 3.23 -21.03
C LEU A 66 -7.84 4.63 -20.54
N LYS A 67 -6.91 5.31 -21.22
CA LYS A 67 -6.50 6.68 -20.90
C LYS A 67 -7.66 7.67 -21.04
N ASP A 68 -8.42 7.57 -22.13
CA ASP A 68 -9.57 8.43 -22.38
C ASP A 68 -10.69 8.14 -21.37
N LEU A 69 -10.93 6.86 -21.04
CA LEU A 69 -11.87 6.46 -19.99
C LEU A 69 -11.48 7.03 -18.62
N CYS A 70 -10.19 6.98 -18.26
CA CYS A 70 -9.70 7.56 -17.00
C CYS A 70 -9.97 9.08 -16.94
N LEU A 71 -9.81 9.81 -18.05
CA LEU A 71 -10.11 11.24 -18.10
C LEU A 71 -11.62 11.51 -17.97
N VAL A 72 -12.46 10.74 -18.65
CA VAL A 72 -13.92 10.87 -18.54
C VAL A 72 -14.39 10.61 -17.10
N LEU A 73 -13.94 9.50 -16.50
CA LEU A 73 -14.26 9.19 -15.11
C LEU A 73 -13.74 10.28 -14.17
N TRP A 74 -12.51 10.76 -14.38
CA TRP A 74 -11.96 11.84 -13.56
C TRP A 74 -12.80 13.12 -13.66
N CYS A 75 -13.30 13.49 -14.86
CA CYS A 75 -14.21 14.61 -15.03
C CYS A 75 -15.52 14.44 -14.27
N ILE A 76 -16.00 13.19 -14.07
CA ILE A 76 -17.19 12.88 -13.26
C ILE A 76 -16.87 13.06 -11.76
N PHE A 77 -15.68 12.65 -11.33
CA PHE A 77 -15.26 12.79 -9.92
C PHE A 77 -14.81 14.21 -9.54
N LEU A 78 -14.44 15.06 -10.51
CA LEU A 78 -14.01 16.43 -10.26
C LEU A 78 -15.07 17.28 -9.54
N PRO A 79 -16.35 17.34 -9.98
CA PRO A 79 -17.39 18.08 -9.25
C PRO A 79 -17.62 17.55 -7.83
N ILE A 80 -17.54 16.24 -7.62
CA ILE A 80 -17.66 15.61 -6.30
C ILE A 80 -16.53 16.08 -5.39
N GLY A 81 -15.30 16.18 -5.92
CA GLY A 81 -14.15 16.71 -5.18
C GLY A 81 -14.30 18.19 -4.85
N LEU A 82 -14.71 19.02 -5.80
CA LEU A 82 -14.93 20.45 -5.59
C LEU A 82 -16.00 20.70 -4.52
N TYR A 83 -17.12 19.96 -4.59
CA TYR A 83 -18.16 20.07 -3.59
C TYR A 83 -17.71 19.50 -2.23
N GLY A 84 -16.95 18.39 -2.23
CA GLY A 84 -16.41 17.79 -1.02
C GLY A 84 -15.35 18.66 -0.32
N PHE A 85 -14.69 19.56 -1.05
CA PHE A 85 -13.81 20.59 -0.48
C PHE A 85 -14.60 21.62 0.34
N LEU A 86 -15.84 21.92 -0.04
CA LEU A 86 -16.73 22.83 0.69
C LEU A 86 -17.43 22.12 1.85
N ASP A 87 -17.86 20.87 1.65
CA ASP A 87 -18.51 20.04 2.68
C ASP A 87 -18.00 18.59 2.60
N ILE A 88 -17.10 18.23 3.50
CA ILE A 88 -16.49 16.89 3.56
C ILE A 88 -17.52 15.76 3.77
N ARG A 89 -18.70 16.07 4.31
CA ARG A 89 -19.78 15.09 4.56
C ARG A 89 -20.31 14.46 3.27
N ILE A 90 -20.12 15.11 2.11
CA ILE A 90 -20.53 14.57 0.82
C ILE A 90 -19.82 13.25 0.51
N PHE A 91 -18.52 13.14 0.87
CA PHE A 91 -17.77 11.90 0.67
C PHE A 91 -18.34 10.74 1.50
N ASN A 92 -18.76 11.01 2.73
CA ASN A 92 -19.41 10.00 3.56
C ASN A 92 -20.77 9.56 2.97
N ARG A 93 -21.52 10.50 2.40
CA ARG A 93 -22.84 10.21 1.79
C ARG A 93 -22.73 9.43 0.47
N ILE A 94 -21.78 9.78 -0.40
CA ILE A 94 -21.67 9.18 -1.74
C ILE A 94 -20.75 7.95 -1.74
N MET A 95 -19.65 7.97 -0.97
CA MET A 95 -18.58 6.96 -1.04
C MET A 95 -18.31 6.23 0.28
N GLY A 96 -19.08 6.54 1.32
CA GLY A 96 -18.93 5.98 2.65
C GLY A 96 -17.74 6.55 3.44
N HIS A 97 -16.67 7.00 2.79
CA HIS A 97 -15.51 7.59 3.48
C HIS A 97 -14.63 8.43 2.52
N PRO A 98 -14.03 9.56 2.98
CA PRO A 98 -13.16 10.40 2.15
C PRO A 98 -11.94 9.65 1.56
N SER A 99 -11.40 8.63 2.25
CA SER A 99 -10.31 7.81 1.73
C SER A 99 -10.69 7.05 0.45
N CYS A 100 -11.97 6.74 0.23
CA CYS A 100 -12.42 6.08 -0.99
C CYS A 100 -12.29 7.03 -2.19
N TYR A 101 -12.62 8.31 -2.00
CA TYR A 101 -12.42 9.34 -3.03
C TYR A 101 -10.93 9.48 -3.39
N ALA A 102 -10.06 9.64 -2.38
CA ALA A 102 -8.62 9.72 -2.59
C ALA A 102 -8.07 8.49 -3.33
N ALA A 103 -8.55 7.28 -2.99
CA ALA A 103 -8.15 6.03 -3.65
C ALA A 103 -8.59 5.98 -5.12
N ILE A 104 -9.82 6.40 -5.45
CA ILE A 104 -10.33 6.43 -6.82
C ILE A 104 -9.52 7.42 -7.66
N VAL A 105 -9.31 8.64 -7.16
CA VAL A 105 -8.49 9.65 -7.85
C VAL A 105 -7.08 9.14 -8.09
N THR A 106 -6.47 8.48 -7.11
CA THR A 106 -5.14 7.87 -7.24
C THR A 106 -5.12 6.78 -8.30
N ALA A 107 -6.10 5.88 -8.28
CA ALA A 107 -6.21 4.79 -9.25
C ALA A 107 -6.35 5.30 -10.68
N LEU A 108 -7.24 6.28 -10.91
CA LEU A 108 -7.45 6.91 -12.22
C LEU A 108 -6.18 7.63 -12.70
N SER A 109 -5.53 8.40 -11.83
CA SER A 109 -4.32 9.15 -12.17
C SER A 109 -3.15 8.22 -12.52
N LEU A 110 -2.92 7.17 -11.72
CA LEU A 110 -1.86 6.19 -11.97
C LEU A 110 -2.12 5.37 -13.25
N THR A 111 -3.38 4.98 -13.50
CA THR A 111 -3.76 4.28 -14.74
C THR A 111 -3.57 5.18 -15.95
N TYR A 112 -3.93 6.46 -15.86
CA TYR A 112 -3.64 7.46 -16.89
C TYR A 112 -2.14 7.55 -17.20
N LEU A 113 -1.31 7.66 -16.17
CA LEU A 113 0.16 7.73 -16.30
C LEU A 113 0.74 6.46 -16.92
N TYR A 114 0.23 5.28 -16.53
CA TYR A 114 0.61 3.99 -17.11
C TYR A 114 0.30 3.90 -18.59
N CYS A 115 -0.88 4.33 -19.01
CA CYS A 115 -1.31 4.30 -20.41
C CYS A 115 -0.67 5.37 -21.29
N GLY A 116 -0.08 6.42 -20.72
CA GLY A 116 0.57 7.52 -21.46
C GLY A 116 2.01 7.22 -21.88
N ASN A 117 2.61 8.12 -22.65
CA ASN A 117 4.00 8.03 -23.13
C ASN A 117 5.03 8.66 -22.19
N TYR A 118 4.62 8.98 -20.95
CA TYR A 118 5.46 9.58 -19.92
C TYR A 118 6.12 10.91 -20.31
N SER A 119 5.49 11.66 -21.25
CA SER A 119 5.90 12.99 -21.67
C SER A 119 5.71 14.02 -20.53
N LYS A 120 6.40 15.19 -20.63
CA LYS A 120 6.22 16.28 -19.66
C LYS A 120 4.74 16.67 -19.52
N LYS A 121 3.99 16.74 -20.61
CA LYS A 121 2.56 17.04 -20.62
C LYS A 121 1.76 16.01 -19.82
N GLU A 122 2.02 14.71 -20.01
CA GLU A 122 1.30 13.64 -19.32
C GLU A 122 1.64 13.58 -17.83
N LYS A 123 2.89 13.84 -17.47
CA LYS A 123 3.31 13.99 -16.06
C LYS A 123 2.58 15.13 -15.37
N THR A 124 2.44 16.27 -16.06
CA THR A 124 1.71 17.42 -15.51
C THR A 124 0.20 17.11 -15.39
N ILE A 125 -0.42 16.49 -16.39
CA ILE A 125 -1.83 16.07 -16.31
C ILE A 125 -2.04 15.07 -15.18
N PHE A 126 -1.16 14.09 -15.02
CA PHE A 126 -1.20 13.15 -13.89
C PHE A 126 -1.24 13.88 -12.54
N LEU A 127 -0.37 14.87 -12.35
CA LEU A 127 -0.32 15.64 -11.10
C LEU A 127 -1.54 16.53 -10.91
N ILE A 128 -2.10 17.11 -11.99
CA ILE A 128 -3.36 17.84 -11.93
C ILE A 128 -4.52 16.90 -11.55
N MET A 129 -4.56 15.72 -12.17
CA MET A 129 -5.56 14.70 -11.82
C MET A 129 -5.45 14.31 -10.35
N LEU A 130 -4.24 14.06 -9.88
CA LEU A 130 -3.99 13.63 -8.50
C LEU A 130 -4.28 14.75 -7.49
N PHE A 131 -4.02 16.03 -7.85
CA PHE A 131 -4.25 17.21 -7.00
C PHE A 131 -5.69 17.28 -6.47
N VAL A 132 -6.67 16.89 -7.27
CA VAL A 132 -8.08 16.91 -6.89
C VAL A 132 -8.36 16.01 -5.67
N GLY A 133 -7.55 14.98 -5.45
CA GLY A 133 -7.63 14.11 -4.27
C GLY A 133 -7.32 14.84 -2.94
N ILE A 134 -6.68 16.01 -2.98
CA ILE A 134 -6.45 16.88 -1.82
C ILE A 134 -7.78 17.29 -1.16
N ALA A 135 -8.85 17.42 -1.96
CA ALA A 135 -10.20 17.70 -1.47
C ALA A 135 -10.72 16.67 -0.44
N SER A 136 -10.15 15.47 -0.40
CA SER A 136 -10.47 14.46 0.63
C SER A 136 -10.14 14.89 2.06
N GLY A 137 -9.38 15.98 2.25
CA GLY A 137 -8.97 16.50 3.57
C GLY A 137 -8.02 15.56 4.34
N ARG A 138 -7.47 14.52 3.69
CA ARG A 138 -6.62 13.52 4.37
C ARG A 138 -5.15 13.92 4.33
N SER A 139 -4.56 14.18 5.51
CA SER A 139 -3.13 14.59 5.61
C SER A 139 -2.16 13.60 4.98
N LYS A 140 -2.42 12.29 5.09
CA LYS A 140 -1.62 11.25 4.44
C LYS A 140 -1.64 11.37 2.90
N PHE A 141 -2.75 11.83 2.32
CA PHE A 141 -2.83 12.10 0.89
C PHE A 141 -1.97 13.29 0.47
N TYR A 142 -1.85 14.33 1.31
CA TYR A 142 -0.93 15.45 1.05
C TYR A 142 0.51 14.99 0.98
N GLY A 143 0.92 14.09 1.91
CA GLY A 143 2.23 13.45 1.88
C GLY A 143 2.45 12.61 0.61
N PHE A 144 1.45 11.84 0.20
CA PHE A 144 1.51 11.07 -1.03
C PHE A 144 1.60 11.97 -2.28
N TYR A 145 0.87 13.08 -2.32
CA TYR A 145 0.94 14.05 -3.41
C TYR A 145 2.34 14.67 -3.53
N ALA A 146 2.93 15.11 -2.40
CA ALA A 146 4.30 15.62 -2.37
C ALA A 146 5.33 14.58 -2.84
N LEU A 147 5.20 13.33 -2.38
CA LEU A 147 6.00 12.21 -2.86
C LEU A 147 5.84 12.01 -4.37
N SER A 148 4.63 12.15 -4.90
CA SER A 148 4.34 11.96 -6.33
C SER A 148 5.02 13.02 -7.21
N ILE A 149 5.04 14.28 -6.78
CA ILE A 149 5.78 15.35 -7.46
C ILE A 149 7.26 15.01 -7.50
N PHE A 150 7.85 14.64 -6.36
CA PHE A 150 9.26 14.27 -6.27
C PHE A 150 9.60 13.08 -7.16
N MET A 151 8.81 11.99 -7.09
CA MET A 151 9.05 10.77 -7.87
C MET A 151 8.98 11.03 -9.37
N VAL A 152 7.99 11.78 -9.85
CA VAL A 152 7.76 11.98 -11.28
C VAL A 152 8.81 12.92 -11.91
N PHE A 153 9.23 13.95 -11.21
CA PHE A 153 10.18 14.93 -11.77
C PHE A 153 11.62 14.69 -11.40
N TYR A 154 11.90 14.14 -10.22
CA TYR A 154 13.27 13.91 -9.77
C TYR A 154 13.75 12.48 -10.08
N LEU A 155 13.05 11.46 -9.60
CA LEU A 155 13.43 10.06 -9.83
C LEU A 155 13.01 9.53 -11.21
N GLY A 156 12.13 10.24 -11.90
CA GLY A 156 11.73 9.91 -13.28
C GLY A 156 12.85 10.02 -14.32
N LYS A 157 14.08 10.35 -13.93
CA LYS A 157 15.29 10.32 -14.77
C LYS A 157 16.14 9.12 -14.39
N ILE A 158 16.55 8.33 -15.39
CA ILE A 158 17.36 7.12 -15.18
C ILE A 158 18.69 7.42 -14.47
N GLU A 159 19.27 8.58 -14.75
CA GLU A 159 20.52 9.06 -14.12
C GLU A 159 20.40 9.14 -12.58
N ASN A 160 19.20 9.41 -12.07
CA ASN A 160 18.92 9.53 -10.63
C ASN A 160 18.57 8.17 -9.97
N LEU A 161 18.53 7.05 -10.71
CA LEU A 161 18.28 5.71 -10.14
C LEU A 161 19.53 5.10 -9.48
N LYS A 162 20.63 5.85 -9.37
CA LYS A 162 21.82 5.42 -8.65
C LYS A 162 21.68 5.74 -7.16
N PHE A 163 21.99 4.76 -6.30
CA PHE A 163 22.13 4.99 -4.86
C PHE A 163 23.45 5.72 -4.61
N ASP A 164 23.46 7.02 -4.80
CA ASP A 164 24.55 7.90 -4.40
C ASP A 164 24.13 8.77 -3.20
N PHE A 165 25.10 9.45 -2.61
CA PHE A 165 24.88 10.30 -1.45
C PHE A 165 23.83 11.39 -1.73
N LYS A 166 23.83 12.00 -2.92
CA LYS A 166 22.89 13.05 -3.33
C LYS A 166 21.44 12.56 -3.36
N ASN A 167 21.21 11.40 -3.98
CA ASN A 167 19.87 10.83 -4.13
C ASN A 167 19.32 10.32 -2.80
N THR A 168 20.19 9.70 -1.98
CA THR A 168 19.84 9.27 -0.63
C THR A 168 19.49 10.46 0.27
N THR A 169 20.28 11.54 0.21
CA THR A 169 20.01 12.76 0.98
C THR A 169 18.71 13.42 0.54
N ALA A 170 18.43 13.51 -0.77
CA ALA A 170 17.19 14.06 -1.29
C ALA A 170 15.96 13.28 -0.82
N LEU A 171 16.06 11.93 -0.80
CA LEU A 171 14.99 11.07 -0.28
C LEU A 171 14.81 11.26 1.24
N LEU A 172 15.89 11.32 2.00
CA LEU A 172 15.85 11.56 3.45
C LEU A 172 15.24 12.94 3.79
N LEU A 173 15.60 13.97 3.03
CA LEU A 173 15.00 15.30 3.19
C LEU A 173 13.50 15.29 2.89
N LEU A 174 13.07 14.56 1.87
CA LEU A 174 11.64 14.40 1.59
C LEU A 174 10.92 13.70 2.74
N ILE A 175 11.48 12.61 3.26
CA ILE A 175 10.92 11.87 4.42
C ILE A 175 10.88 12.78 5.64
N ALA A 176 11.94 13.54 5.91
CA ALA A 176 11.99 14.50 7.01
C ALA A 176 10.94 15.62 6.86
N ALA A 177 10.76 16.15 5.65
CA ALA A 177 9.72 17.15 5.38
C ALA A 177 8.32 16.59 5.59
N MET A 178 8.06 15.34 5.16
CA MET A 178 6.79 14.66 5.40
C MET A 178 6.54 14.41 6.89
N ALA A 179 7.57 14.00 7.64
CA ALA A 179 7.51 13.82 9.08
C ALA A 179 7.27 15.16 9.82
N PHE A 180 7.90 16.25 9.35
CA PHE A 180 7.70 17.58 9.90
C PHE A 180 6.26 18.08 9.70
N VAL A 181 5.67 17.88 8.52
CA VAL A 181 4.25 18.22 8.25
C VAL A 181 3.30 17.34 9.09
N ALA A 182 3.70 16.10 9.36
CA ALA A 182 2.93 15.21 10.24
C ALA A 182 3.13 15.49 11.74
N ARG A 183 4.12 16.33 12.11
CA ARG A 183 4.55 16.57 13.50
C ARG A 183 3.41 16.98 14.42
N GLU A 184 2.58 17.94 14.02
CA GLU A 184 1.45 18.40 14.85
C GLU A 184 0.48 17.25 15.18
N LYS A 185 0.27 16.33 14.23
CA LYS A 185 -0.53 15.14 14.49
C LYS A 185 0.22 14.12 15.33
N LEU A 186 1.53 13.99 15.15
CA LEU A 186 2.37 13.13 15.99
C LEU A 186 2.44 13.67 17.42
N ASP A 187 2.56 14.98 17.62
CA ASP A 187 2.53 15.59 18.94
C ASP A 187 1.17 15.41 19.63
N LEU A 188 0.06 15.54 18.89
CA LEU A 188 -1.28 15.15 19.36
C LEU A 188 -1.34 13.66 19.76
N TYR A 189 -0.76 12.77 18.94
CA TYR A 189 -0.75 11.33 19.20
C TYR A 189 0.09 10.94 20.42
N PHE A 190 1.26 11.57 20.61
CA PHE A 190 2.25 11.13 21.60
C PHE A 190 2.28 11.97 22.87
N VAL A 191 1.85 13.24 22.84
CA VAL A 191 2.00 14.19 23.94
C VAL A 191 0.68 14.59 24.57
N GLN A 192 -0.40 14.74 23.79
CA GLN A 192 -1.70 15.25 24.27
C GLN A 192 -2.78 14.18 24.44
N GLY A 193 -2.52 12.93 24.12
CA GLY A 193 -3.49 11.81 24.07
C GLY A 193 -4.21 11.44 25.37
N LEU A 194 -4.35 12.36 26.32
CA LEU A 194 -4.93 12.13 27.64
C LEU A 194 -6.10 13.06 27.98
N SER A 195 -6.60 13.90 27.06
CA SER A 195 -7.78 14.73 27.33
C SER A 195 -9.05 14.14 26.70
N GLU A 196 -10.10 14.00 27.51
CA GLU A 196 -11.30 13.18 27.27
C GLU A 196 -12.43 13.83 26.46
N THR A 197 -12.21 14.80 25.54
CA THR A 197 -13.31 15.70 25.23
C THR A 197 -13.98 15.57 23.84
N GLU A 198 -13.37 15.04 22.76
CA GLU A 198 -14.02 14.97 21.45
C GLU A 198 -13.92 13.61 20.74
N SER A 199 -14.85 13.31 19.82
CA SER A 199 -14.95 12.02 19.15
C SER A 199 -13.72 11.71 18.27
N GLU A 200 -13.10 12.72 17.67
CA GLU A 200 -11.87 12.56 16.87
C GLU A 200 -10.66 12.21 17.74
N GLU A 201 -10.59 12.73 18.97
CA GLU A 201 -9.55 12.41 19.96
C GLU A 201 -9.63 10.95 20.42
N LYS A 202 -10.85 10.40 20.57
CA LYS A 202 -11.05 8.98 20.93
C LYS A 202 -10.60 8.02 19.84
N ASP A 203 -10.79 8.37 18.57
CA ASP A 203 -10.29 7.61 17.41
C ASP A 203 -8.75 7.60 17.38
N LEU A 204 -8.15 8.74 17.71
CA LEU A 204 -6.70 8.90 17.80
C LEU A 204 -6.12 8.06 18.94
N LEU A 205 -6.75 8.09 20.11
CA LEU A 205 -6.35 7.31 21.28
C LEU A 205 -6.38 5.80 20.99
N ALA A 206 -7.43 5.30 20.35
CA ALA A 206 -7.54 3.88 20.00
C ALA A 206 -6.38 3.42 19.07
N ARG A 207 -6.05 4.23 18.05
CA ARG A 207 -4.91 3.95 17.16
C ARG A 207 -3.58 3.97 17.90
N PHE A 208 -3.34 4.98 18.74
CA PHE A 208 -2.14 5.06 19.56
C PHE A 208 -1.97 3.82 20.44
N VAL A 209 -3.03 3.40 21.13
CA VAL A 209 -3.03 2.20 21.97
C VAL A 209 -2.72 0.94 21.17
N LEU A 210 -3.28 0.81 19.95
CA LEU A 210 -2.96 -0.31 19.04
C LEU A 210 -1.48 -0.32 18.67
N TYR A 211 -0.90 0.85 18.29
CA TYR A 211 0.53 0.94 17.98
C TYR A 211 1.40 0.61 19.20
N ALA A 212 1.13 1.21 20.36
CA ALA A 212 1.88 0.96 21.59
C ALA A 212 1.83 -0.52 22.02
N THR A 213 0.63 -1.13 21.92
CA THR A 213 0.46 -2.55 22.23
C THR A 213 1.15 -3.44 21.20
N SER A 214 1.18 -3.07 19.92
CA SER A 214 1.90 -3.84 18.91
C SER A 214 3.38 -3.98 19.20
N PHE A 215 4.04 -2.94 19.69
CA PHE A 215 5.45 -3.01 20.10
C PHE A 215 5.65 -3.95 21.31
N LYS A 216 4.73 -3.94 22.29
CA LYS A 216 4.78 -4.90 23.41
C LYS A 216 4.61 -6.33 22.90
N LEU A 217 3.65 -6.58 22.01
CA LEU A 217 3.43 -7.90 21.41
C LEU A 217 4.65 -8.40 20.64
N LEU A 218 5.32 -7.51 19.89
CA LEU A 218 6.56 -7.84 19.19
C LEU A 218 7.69 -8.25 20.14
N ALA A 219 7.76 -7.66 21.32
CA ALA A 219 8.74 -8.02 22.35
C ALA A 219 8.38 -9.32 23.07
N ASP A 220 7.11 -9.49 23.45
CA ASP A 220 6.65 -10.60 24.29
C ASP A 220 6.53 -11.93 23.52
N TYR A 221 6.30 -11.87 22.19
CA TYR A 221 6.04 -13.04 21.35
C TYR A 221 7.07 -13.20 20.21
N VAL A 222 8.35 -13.03 20.53
CA VAL A 222 9.47 -13.27 19.62
C VAL A 222 9.57 -14.77 19.32
N PRO A 223 9.83 -15.17 18.04
CA PRO A 223 9.95 -14.36 16.85
C PRO A 223 8.67 -14.31 16.00
N PHE A 224 7.66 -15.16 16.24
CA PHE A 224 6.55 -15.44 15.33
C PHE A 224 5.23 -14.72 15.69
N GLY A 225 5.21 -13.96 16.78
CA GLY A 225 4.03 -13.18 17.18
C GLY A 225 2.90 -14.00 17.80
N THR A 226 1.71 -13.42 17.82
CA THR A 226 0.53 -13.97 18.49
C THR A 226 -0.37 -14.82 17.58
N GLY A 227 0.02 -15.03 16.32
CA GLY A 227 -0.72 -15.82 15.34
C GLY A 227 -1.89 -15.07 14.67
N LEU A 228 -2.42 -15.65 13.60
CA LEU A 228 -3.53 -15.10 12.83
C LEU A 228 -4.76 -14.84 13.69
N ALA A 229 -5.51 -13.79 13.34
CA ALA A 229 -6.73 -13.34 13.99
C ALA A 229 -6.58 -12.99 15.48
N SER A 230 -5.37 -12.66 15.91
CA SER A 230 -5.10 -12.34 17.31
C SER A 230 -5.13 -10.85 17.62
N PHE A 231 -4.66 -9.97 16.70
CA PHE A 231 -4.50 -8.55 16.97
C PHE A 231 -4.58 -7.66 15.74
N GLY A 232 -5.32 -6.53 15.86
CA GLY A 232 -5.34 -5.46 14.85
C GLY A 232 -6.00 -5.81 13.51
N THR A 233 -6.70 -6.94 13.41
CA THR A 233 -7.33 -7.40 12.16
C THR A 233 -8.85 -7.42 12.28
N HIS A 234 -9.54 -7.41 11.14
CA HIS A 234 -10.98 -7.54 11.11
C HIS A 234 -11.45 -8.85 11.78
N ALA A 235 -10.76 -9.95 11.53
CA ALA A 235 -11.09 -11.23 12.12
C ALA A 235 -10.91 -11.23 13.65
N SER A 236 -9.87 -10.56 14.18
CA SER A 236 -9.65 -10.43 15.61
C SER A 236 -10.70 -9.55 16.31
N GLY A 237 -11.36 -8.65 15.59
CA GLY A 237 -12.50 -7.87 16.07
C GLY A 237 -13.80 -8.68 16.05
N VAL A 238 -14.12 -9.32 14.92
CA VAL A 238 -15.36 -10.13 14.75
C VAL A 238 -15.39 -11.31 15.72
N TYR A 239 -14.29 -12.02 15.85
CA TYR A 239 -14.12 -13.15 16.79
C TYR A 239 -13.32 -12.73 18.01
N TYR A 240 -13.65 -11.64 18.58
CA TYR A 240 -12.95 -10.87 19.61
C TYR A 240 -11.83 -11.63 20.33
N SER A 241 -10.59 -11.25 20.09
CA SER A 241 -9.41 -11.92 20.59
C SER A 241 -9.16 -11.63 22.07
N ASN A 242 -8.74 -12.64 22.84
CA ASN A 242 -8.36 -12.50 24.23
C ASN A 242 -7.12 -11.61 24.46
N ILE A 243 -6.35 -11.30 23.40
CA ILE A 243 -5.19 -10.41 23.48
C ILE A 243 -5.61 -9.01 23.96
N TYR A 244 -6.77 -8.50 23.55
CA TYR A 244 -7.25 -7.18 23.96
C TYR A 244 -7.46 -7.10 25.47
N THR A 245 -8.08 -8.11 26.06
CA THR A 245 -8.28 -8.21 27.50
C THR A 245 -6.97 -8.49 28.25
N LYS A 246 -6.11 -9.37 27.71
CA LYS A 246 -4.82 -9.70 28.31
C LYS A 246 -3.91 -8.48 28.46
N TYR A 247 -3.96 -7.54 27.50
CA TYR A 247 -3.18 -6.30 27.55
C TYR A 247 -3.94 -5.10 28.14
N GLY A 248 -5.19 -5.32 28.64
CA GLY A 248 -6.00 -4.30 29.31
C GLY A 248 -6.46 -3.16 28.39
N ILE A 249 -6.53 -3.40 27.07
CA ILE A 249 -6.94 -2.38 26.10
C ILE A 249 -8.41 -2.49 25.67
N ASP A 250 -9.13 -3.47 26.18
CA ASP A 250 -10.55 -3.70 25.95
C ASP A 250 -11.46 -2.63 26.59
N SER A 251 -10.94 -1.84 27.52
CA SER A 251 -11.62 -0.66 28.09
C SER A 251 -11.55 0.59 27.20
N VAL A 252 -10.66 0.60 26.19
CA VAL A 252 -10.49 1.75 25.30
C VAL A 252 -11.64 1.84 24.31
N TRP A 253 -12.15 3.04 24.10
CA TRP A 253 -13.22 3.32 23.14
C TRP A 253 -12.88 2.77 21.74
N GLY A 254 -13.78 1.95 21.19
CA GLY A 254 -13.62 1.34 19.87
C GLY A 254 -12.72 0.10 19.81
N LEU A 255 -12.17 -0.36 20.97
CA LEU A 255 -11.39 -1.59 21.08
C LEU A 255 -12.09 -2.64 21.95
N SER A 256 -13.27 -2.36 22.52
CA SER A 256 -14.01 -3.27 23.38
C SER A 256 -14.78 -4.33 22.58
N LYS A 257 -15.16 -5.42 23.25
CA LYS A 257 -15.95 -6.50 22.63
C LYS A 257 -17.32 -6.01 22.14
N SER A 258 -17.94 -5.06 22.85
CA SER A 258 -19.24 -4.48 22.47
C SER A 258 -19.15 -3.41 21.41
N PHE A 259 -18.00 -2.74 21.30
CA PHE A 259 -17.74 -1.70 20.32
C PHE A 259 -16.30 -1.78 19.83
N ASN A 260 -16.07 -2.46 18.71
CA ASN A 260 -14.75 -2.82 18.18
C ASN A 260 -14.40 -2.12 16.86
N LYS A 261 -14.98 -0.95 16.61
CA LYS A 261 -14.89 -0.21 15.35
C LYS A 261 -13.46 0.07 14.88
N PHE A 262 -12.53 0.33 15.82
CA PHE A 262 -11.16 0.77 15.51
C PHE A 262 -10.12 -0.35 15.52
N ILE A 263 -10.50 -1.59 15.84
CA ILE A 263 -9.54 -2.72 15.88
C ILE A 263 -8.82 -2.90 14.54
N ALA A 264 -9.53 -2.78 13.41
CA ALA A 264 -8.96 -2.95 12.07
C ALA A 264 -8.80 -1.62 11.32
N ASP A 265 -8.61 -0.52 12.04
CA ASP A 265 -8.53 0.82 11.44
C ASP A 265 -7.10 1.20 11.00
N THR A 266 -6.11 0.39 11.35
CA THR A 266 -4.70 0.56 10.97
C THR A 266 -4.08 -0.78 10.59
N TYR A 267 -3.18 -0.79 9.58
CA TYR A 267 -2.58 -2.05 9.13
C TYR A 267 -1.31 -2.44 9.89
N TYR A 268 -0.41 -1.49 10.17
CA TYR A 268 0.88 -1.83 10.77
C TYR A 268 0.81 -2.48 12.15
N PRO A 269 -0.08 -2.06 13.08
CA PRO A 269 -0.26 -2.78 14.34
C PRO A 269 -0.62 -4.26 14.16
N ALA A 270 -1.41 -4.58 13.12
CA ALA A 270 -1.80 -5.95 12.82
C ALA A 270 -0.60 -6.85 12.44
N LEU A 271 0.53 -6.28 11.99
CA LEU A 271 1.73 -7.06 11.72
C LEU A 271 2.33 -7.72 12.97
N ALA A 272 2.00 -7.22 14.18
CA ALA A 272 2.46 -7.82 15.43
C ALA A 272 1.97 -9.27 15.60
N GLN A 273 0.84 -9.65 14.98
CA GLN A 273 0.37 -11.04 14.97
C GLN A 273 1.36 -12.01 14.30
N PHE A 274 2.20 -11.50 13.39
CA PHE A 274 3.23 -12.27 12.69
C PHE A 274 4.62 -12.16 13.35
N GLY A 275 4.74 -11.39 14.43
CA GLY A 275 5.99 -11.14 15.14
C GLY A 275 7.05 -10.41 14.31
N ILE A 276 8.26 -10.35 14.84
CA ILE A 276 9.39 -9.67 14.19
C ILE A 276 9.69 -10.30 12.83
N MET A 277 9.58 -11.63 12.72
CA MET A 277 9.80 -12.35 11.48
C MET A 277 8.82 -11.92 10.37
N GLY A 278 7.53 -11.80 10.69
CA GLY A 278 6.53 -11.34 9.73
C GLY A 278 6.72 -9.88 9.32
N VAL A 279 7.10 -9.00 10.26
CA VAL A 279 7.45 -7.61 9.96
C VAL A 279 8.62 -7.53 8.97
N ILE A 280 9.70 -8.30 9.22
CA ILE A 280 10.86 -8.36 8.31
C ILE A 280 10.42 -8.86 6.93
N LEU A 281 9.65 -9.96 6.86
CA LEU A 281 9.18 -10.52 5.58
C LEU A 281 8.28 -9.54 4.82
N PHE A 282 7.42 -8.78 5.52
CA PHE A 282 6.60 -7.74 4.90
C PHE A 282 7.45 -6.66 4.23
N PHE A 283 8.46 -6.13 4.91
CA PHE A 283 9.32 -5.12 4.31
C PHE A 283 10.24 -5.69 3.21
N LEU A 284 10.75 -6.91 3.37
CA LEU A 284 11.54 -7.59 2.34
C LEU A 284 10.75 -7.80 1.04
N PHE A 285 9.43 -8.03 1.12
CA PHE A 285 8.57 -8.09 -0.06
C PHE A 285 8.65 -6.80 -0.90
N TRP A 286 8.53 -5.64 -0.26
CA TRP A 286 8.62 -4.34 -0.95
C TRP A 286 10.00 -4.07 -1.50
N VAL A 287 11.03 -4.31 -0.70
CA VAL A 287 12.44 -4.15 -1.12
C VAL A 287 12.74 -5.02 -2.34
N TYR A 288 12.30 -6.28 -2.34
CA TYR A 288 12.49 -7.18 -3.49
C TYR A 288 11.85 -6.63 -4.76
N ILE A 289 10.62 -6.12 -4.70
CA ILE A 289 9.94 -5.54 -5.87
C ILE A 289 10.67 -4.30 -6.36
N ILE A 290 11.07 -3.40 -5.46
CA ILE A 290 11.80 -2.17 -5.81
C ILE A 290 13.14 -2.51 -6.48
N LEU A 291 13.96 -3.38 -5.88
CA LEU A 291 15.25 -3.77 -6.44
C LEU A 291 15.11 -4.42 -7.82
N LYS A 292 14.11 -5.27 -7.99
CA LYS A 292 13.83 -5.89 -9.29
C LYS A 292 13.36 -4.86 -10.32
N SER A 293 12.57 -3.89 -9.91
CA SER A 293 12.11 -2.79 -10.77
C SER A 293 13.28 -1.89 -11.19
N ILE A 294 14.20 -1.54 -10.27
CA ILE A 294 15.42 -0.79 -10.60
C ILE A 294 16.22 -1.55 -11.66
N ARG A 295 16.52 -2.83 -11.44
CA ARG A 295 17.30 -3.65 -12.37
C ARG A 295 16.66 -3.68 -13.76
N ASN A 296 15.35 -3.91 -13.84
CA ASN A 296 14.66 -3.94 -15.11
C ASN A 296 14.69 -2.57 -15.80
N SER A 297 14.52 -1.47 -15.07
CA SER A 297 14.59 -0.11 -15.60
C SER A 297 15.98 0.25 -16.16
N GLN A 298 17.04 -0.24 -15.52
CA GLN A 298 18.39 -0.10 -16.03
C GLN A 298 18.64 -0.86 -17.35
N ILE A 299 17.98 -2.02 -17.53
CA ILE A 299 18.04 -2.79 -18.77
C ILE A 299 17.22 -2.10 -19.88
N THR A 300 16.02 -1.64 -19.57
CA THR A 300 15.12 -1.01 -20.56
C THR A 300 15.47 0.42 -20.87
N GLN A 301 16.31 1.06 -20.07
CA GLN A 301 16.63 2.50 -20.14
C GLN A 301 15.35 3.37 -20.07
N ASP A 302 14.29 2.85 -19.43
CA ASP A 302 13.03 3.56 -19.20
C ASP A 302 12.69 3.56 -17.70
N SER A 303 12.45 4.76 -17.16
CA SER A 303 12.11 4.97 -15.75
C SER A 303 10.60 5.00 -15.48
N LYS A 304 9.75 4.99 -16.52
CA LYS A 304 8.28 5.12 -16.38
C LYS A 304 7.70 4.07 -15.44
N LEU A 305 7.92 2.79 -15.76
CA LEU A 305 7.34 1.68 -14.98
C LEU A 305 7.95 1.59 -13.58
N PHE A 306 9.22 1.96 -13.41
CA PHE A 306 9.86 2.09 -12.11
C PHE A 306 9.18 3.17 -11.25
N THR A 307 8.97 4.37 -11.81
CA THR A 307 8.31 5.46 -11.10
C THR A 307 6.89 5.06 -10.68
N ILE A 308 6.12 4.41 -11.56
CA ILE A 308 4.76 3.94 -11.24
C ILE A 308 4.82 2.86 -10.12
N THR A 309 5.78 1.94 -10.17
CA THR A 309 6.01 0.96 -9.10
C THR A 309 6.22 1.64 -7.76
N CYS A 310 7.12 2.64 -7.71
CA CYS A 310 7.40 3.39 -6.48
C CYS A 310 6.18 4.19 -5.99
N LEU A 311 5.39 4.77 -6.90
CA LEU A 311 4.15 5.48 -6.56
C LEU A 311 3.10 4.56 -5.94
N ILE A 312 2.89 3.36 -6.50
CA ILE A 312 1.94 2.38 -5.95
C ILE A 312 2.40 1.91 -4.57
N ILE A 313 3.68 1.58 -4.41
CA ILE A 313 4.24 1.15 -3.12
C ILE A 313 4.14 2.29 -2.10
N GLY A 314 4.54 3.51 -2.49
CA GLY A 314 4.46 4.69 -1.63
C GLY A 314 3.03 4.99 -1.18
N TYR A 315 2.06 4.89 -2.09
CA TYR A 315 0.64 5.03 -1.76
C TYR A 315 0.21 4.01 -0.70
N LEU A 316 0.50 2.72 -0.92
CA LEU A 316 0.12 1.66 0.02
C LEU A 316 0.80 1.83 1.38
N LEU A 317 2.10 2.15 1.41
CA LEU A 317 2.83 2.34 2.66
C LEU A 317 2.30 3.55 3.46
N ILE A 318 1.99 4.66 2.81
CA ILE A 318 1.45 5.86 3.46
C ILE A 318 0.01 5.63 3.94
N GLU A 319 -0.84 5.02 3.10
CA GLU A 319 -2.23 4.76 3.47
C GLU A 319 -2.35 3.83 4.69
N ASN A 320 -1.49 2.84 4.81
CA ASN A 320 -1.51 1.84 5.88
C ASN A 320 -1.14 2.39 7.28
N ILE A 321 -0.63 3.62 7.37
CA ILE A 321 -0.33 4.25 8.66
C ILE A 321 -1.62 4.48 9.49
N ALA A 322 -2.70 4.88 8.83
CA ALA A 322 -3.97 5.21 9.51
C ALA A 322 -5.19 4.69 8.73
N ASP A 323 -5.05 3.52 8.12
CA ASP A 323 -6.10 2.78 7.41
C ASP A 323 -5.59 1.36 7.14
N ALA A 324 -6.46 0.35 7.14
CA ALA A 324 -6.13 -1.00 6.70
C ALA A 324 -6.31 -1.16 5.18
N SER A 325 -5.82 -0.18 4.41
CA SER A 325 -6.00 -0.13 2.95
C SER A 325 -5.45 -1.36 2.26
N PHE A 326 -4.33 -1.91 2.69
CA PHE A 326 -3.66 -3.05 2.08
C PHE A 326 -4.58 -4.28 1.98
N THR A 327 -5.32 -4.59 3.03
CA THR A 327 -6.23 -5.73 3.09
C THR A 327 -7.65 -5.42 2.59
N SER A 328 -7.94 -4.15 2.25
CA SER A 328 -9.22 -3.72 1.69
C SER A 328 -9.31 -3.93 0.17
N ASN A 329 -10.46 -3.62 -0.43
CA ASN A 329 -10.63 -3.65 -1.89
C ASN A 329 -9.78 -2.59 -2.61
N ARG A 330 -9.43 -1.49 -1.94
CA ARG A 330 -8.53 -0.45 -2.46
C ARG A 330 -7.11 -1.03 -2.64
N GLY A 331 -6.62 -1.74 -1.64
CA GLY A 331 -5.33 -2.43 -1.71
C GLY A 331 -5.32 -3.56 -2.72
N LEU A 332 -6.43 -4.31 -2.84
CA LEU A 332 -6.57 -5.35 -3.87
C LEU A 332 -6.31 -4.78 -5.27
N PHE A 333 -6.98 -3.69 -5.64
CA PHE A 333 -6.78 -3.02 -6.93
C PHE A 333 -5.32 -2.58 -7.11
N MET A 334 -4.75 -1.90 -6.11
CA MET A 334 -3.37 -1.41 -6.19
C MET A 334 -2.35 -2.54 -6.32
N MET A 335 -2.58 -3.68 -5.68
CA MET A 335 -1.72 -4.87 -5.79
C MET A 335 -1.87 -5.57 -7.15
N MET A 336 -3.08 -5.63 -7.71
CA MET A 336 -3.29 -6.07 -9.10
C MET A 336 -2.54 -5.17 -10.07
N PHE A 337 -2.64 -3.87 -9.89
CA PHE A 337 -1.99 -2.88 -10.75
C PHE A 337 -0.46 -2.95 -10.60
N LEU A 338 0.06 -3.13 -9.41
CA LEU A 338 1.49 -3.38 -9.17
C LEU A 338 1.96 -4.66 -9.90
N GLY A 339 1.16 -5.72 -9.85
CA GLY A 339 1.42 -6.96 -10.57
C GLY A 339 1.51 -6.76 -12.09
N LEU A 340 0.60 -5.96 -12.65
CA LEU A 340 0.59 -5.58 -14.07
C LEU A 340 1.85 -4.80 -14.46
N VAL A 341 2.19 -3.76 -13.70
CA VAL A 341 3.37 -2.92 -13.96
C VAL A 341 4.65 -3.74 -13.89
N ALA A 342 4.81 -4.56 -12.85
CA ALA A 342 5.99 -5.41 -12.66
C ALA A 342 6.11 -6.49 -13.75
N ALA A 343 4.99 -7.07 -14.21
CA ALA A 343 4.95 -8.04 -15.29
C ALA A 343 5.39 -7.43 -16.62
N ASN A 344 4.86 -6.27 -16.98
CA ASN A 344 5.21 -5.57 -18.22
C ASN A 344 6.66 -5.13 -18.22
N GLN A 345 7.17 -4.58 -17.13
CA GLN A 345 8.56 -4.20 -16.99
C GLN A 345 9.51 -5.40 -17.16
N LYS A 346 9.15 -6.57 -16.61
CA LYS A 346 9.90 -7.81 -16.80
C LYS A 346 9.86 -8.27 -18.26
N ALA A 347 8.71 -8.18 -18.94
CA ALA A 347 8.55 -8.59 -20.33
C ALA A 347 9.40 -7.72 -21.26
N GLU A 348 9.40 -6.41 -21.06
CA GLU A 348 10.22 -5.45 -21.82
C GLU A 348 11.71 -5.73 -21.64
N ALA A 349 12.19 -5.86 -20.40
CA ALA A 349 13.58 -6.18 -20.11
C ALA A 349 14.02 -7.50 -20.77
N LYS A 350 13.17 -8.55 -20.71
CA LYS A 350 13.46 -9.84 -21.36
C LYS A 350 13.55 -9.70 -22.88
N ARG A 351 12.67 -8.92 -23.51
CA ARG A 351 12.70 -8.67 -24.96
C ARG A 351 14.01 -8.02 -25.40
N ILE A 352 14.47 -6.99 -24.67
CA ILE A 352 15.72 -6.30 -25.00
C ILE A 352 16.92 -7.25 -24.88
N ILE A 353 17.02 -8.02 -23.81
CA ILE A 353 18.12 -9.01 -23.61
C ILE A 353 18.16 -10.00 -24.78
N GLN A 354 17.01 -10.54 -25.20
CA GLN A 354 16.94 -11.50 -26.31
C GLN A 354 17.36 -10.87 -27.64
N THR A 355 16.95 -9.63 -27.92
CA THR A 355 17.33 -8.91 -29.13
C THR A 355 18.83 -8.65 -29.18
N THR A 356 19.44 -8.25 -28.06
CA THR A 356 20.88 -7.99 -27.96
C THR A 356 21.70 -9.28 -28.17
N GLN A 357 21.25 -10.41 -27.62
CA GLN A 357 21.90 -11.70 -27.84
C GLN A 357 21.87 -12.16 -29.31
N ILE A 358 20.73 -11.95 -29.99
CA ILE A 358 20.60 -12.31 -31.43
C ILE A 358 21.50 -11.42 -32.31
N GLN A 359 21.65 -10.16 -31.97
CA GLN A 359 22.54 -9.24 -32.70
C GLN A 359 24.01 -9.54 -32.46
N GLY A 360 24.40 -9.96 -31.25
CA GLY A 360 25.75 -10.40 -30.96
C GLY A 360 26.17 -11.63 -31.78
N ILE A 361 25.30 -12.63 -31.89
CA ILE A 361 25.53 -13.86 -32.67
C ILE A 361 25.66 -13.60 -34.19
N LYS A 362 25.07 -12.50 -34.70
CA LYS A 362 25.14 -12.16 -36.14
C LYS A 362 26.40 -11.38 -36.51
N ASN A 363 27.13 -10.85 -35.54
CA ASN A 363 28.33 -10.05 -35.76
C ASN A 363 29.65 -10.84 -35.49
N ASP A 364 29.51 -12.05 -34.93
CA ASP A 364 30.57 -13.09 -34.85
C ASP A 364 30.40 -14.08 -36.02
#